data_1779b9824ecc6a33d65567ab536e9f0e
#
_entry.id   1779b9824ecc6a33d65567ab536e9f0e
#
_cell.length_a   1.000
_cell.length_b   1.000
_cell.length_c   1.000
_cell.angle_alpha   90.00
_cell.angle_beta   90.00
_cell.angle_gamma   90.00
#
_symmetry.space_group_name_H-M   'P 1'
#
loop_
_entity.id
_entity.type
_entity.pdbx_description
1 polymer ?
#
loop_
_entity_poly.entity_id
_entity_poly.type
_entity_poly.pdbx_seq_one_letter_code
_entity_poly.pdbx_strand_id
1 'polypeptide(L)'
;LLYLNTKSVVETAMVLLAVPFSLVGAIWLLYLLDYHMSVAVWVGLIALAGLDAETGVVMLLYLKIAHKRRQESGQLKTFSDLQDTIVEGAAQRIRPKLMTVLTTMIGLVPIMWSTGTGSDVMKRITAPMVGGLVTSFLIELLVYPPLFALWKARDLPKEEPAAAV
;
A
#
# COMPACT_ATOMS: atom_id res chain seq x y z
N LEU A 1 11.31 -13.03 -4.11
CA LEU A 1 11.16 -11.98 -5.12
C LEU A 1 11.18 -10.58 -4.50
N LEU A 2 10.33 -10.27 -3.50
CA LEU A 2 10.30 -8.96 -2.83
C LEU A 2 11.66 -8.55 -2.30
N TYR A 3 12.35 -9.42 -1.57
CA TYR A 3 13.69 -9.15 -1.04
C TYR A 3 14.73 -8.90 -2.14
N LEU A 4 14.67 -9.60 -3.25
CA LEU A 4 15.58 -9.39 -4.38
C LEU A 4 15.37 -8.01 -5.03
N ASN A 5 14.15 -7.50 -5.00
CA ASN A 5 13.80 -6.19 -5.55
C ASN A 5 14.17 -5.03 -4.61
N THR A 6 13.84 -5.15 -3.32
CA THR A 6 14.09 -4.07 -2.33
C THR A 6 15.51 -4.08 -1.78
N LYS A 7 16.19 -5.23 -1.79
CA LYS A 7 17.52 -5.48 -1.17
C LYS A 7 17.60 -5.07 0.31
N SER A 8 16.45 -4.95 0.98
CA SER A 8 16.34 -4.56 2.39
C SER A 8 15.29 -5.42 3.09
N VAL A 9 15.67 -6.04 4.19
CA VAL A 9 14.76 -6.85 5.01
C VAL A 9 13.65 -5.98 5.62
N VAL A 10 13.98 -4.77 6.06
CA VAL A 10 13.03 -3.83 6.67
C VAL A 10 11.95 -3.42 5.67
N GLU A 11 12.34 -3.08 4.45
CA GLU A 11 11.39 -2.70 3.39
C GLU A 11 10.49 -3.87 2.98
N THR A 12 11.07 -5.06 2.85
CA THR A 12 10.31 -6.28 2.57
C THR A 12 9.30 -6.56 3.68
N ALA A 13 9.70 -6.39 4.95
CA ALA A 13 8.81 -6.55 6.09
C ALA A 13 7.69 -5.51 6.11
N MET A 14 7.97 -4.24 5.76
CA MET A 14 6.93 -3.20 5.64
C MET A 14 5.88 -3.56 4.60
N VAL A 15 6.30 -4.05 3.42
CA VAL A 15 5.36 -4.47 2.36
C VAL A 15 4.52 -5.66 2.83
N LEU A 16 5.16 -6.68 3.42
CA LEU A 16 4.45 -7.85 3.91
C LEU A 16 3.49 -7.54 5.06
N LEU A 17 3.81 -6.55 5.89
CA LEU A 17 2.93 -6.13 6.99
C LEU A 17 1.63 -5.48 6.49
N ALA A 18 1.64 -4.85 5.32
CA ALA A 18 0.44 -4.22 4.75
C ALA A 18 -0.59 -5.26 4.27
N VAL A 19 -0.15 -6.44 3.81
CA VAL A 19 -1.04 -7.48 3.29
C VAL A 19 -2.11 -7.93 4.29
N PRO A 20 -1.82 -8.26 5.56
CA PRO A 20 -2.85 -8.61 6.54
C PRO A 20 -3.91 -7.52 6.73
N PHE A 21 -3.51 -6.26 6.65
CA PHE A 21 -4.45 -5.14 6.81
C PHE A 21 -5.38 -4.99 5.61
N SER A 22 -4.91 -5.21 4.39
CA SER A 22 -5.77 -5.18 3.21
C SER A 22 -6.81 -6.31 3.22
N LEU A 23 -6.44 -7.47 3.78
CA LEU A 23 -7.37 -8.59 3.97
C LEU A 23 -8.56 -8.24 4.88
N VAL A 24 -8.41 -7.28 5.78
CA VAL A 24 -9.52 -6.83 6.65
C VAL A 24 -10.69 -6.35 5.80
N GLY A 25 -10.47 -5.50 4.80
CA GLY A 25 -11.54 -5.02 3.92
C GLY A 25 -12.12 -6.11 3.04
N ALA A 26 -11.28 -7.04 2.59
CA ALA A 26 -11.75 -8.19 1.84
C ALA A 26 -12.71 -9.06 2.68
N ILE A 27 -12.33 -9.35 3.92
CA ILE A 27 -13.17 -10.14 4.85
C ILE A 27 -14.45 -9.39 5.20
N TRP A 28 -14.39 -8.07 5.43
CA TRP A 28 -15.57 -7.27 5.72
C TRP A 28 -16.57 -7.30 4.55
N LEU A 29 -16.12 -7.17 3.33
CA LEU A 29 -17.01 -7.21 2.17
C LEU A 29 -17.60 -8.60 1.96
N LEU A 30 -16.82 -9.68 2.17
CA LEU A 30 -17.33 -11.05 2.13
C LEU A 30 -18.42 -11.28 3.19
N TYR A 31 -18.22 -10.76 4.40
CA TYR A 31 -19.20 -10.84 5.48
C TYR A 31 -20.49 -10.09 5.13
N LEU A 32 -20.38 -8.86 4.57
CA LEU A 32 -21.53 -8.06 4.16
C LEU A 32 -22.34 -8.70 3.03
N LEU A 33 -21.69 -9.47 2.16
CA LEU A 33 -22.32 -10.17 1.04
C LEU A 33 -22.74 -11.60 1.39
N ASP A 34 -22.53 -12.03 2.63
CA ASP A 34 -22.82 -13.39 3.14
C ASP A 34 -22.16 -14.50 2.27
N TYR A 35 -20.94 -14.26 1.83
CA TYR A 35 -20.17 -15.22 1.04
C TYR A 35 -19.34 -16.13 1.96
N HIS A 36 -19.67 -17.41 1.96
CA HIS A 36 -18.86 -18.41 2.65
C HIS A 36 -17.50 -18.62 1.99
N MET A 37 -16.50 -18.95 2.80
CA MET A 37 -15.15 -19.25 2.32
C MET A 37 -15.19 -20.43 1.33
N SER A 38 -14.62 -20.22 0.15
CA SER A 38 -14.55 -21.19 -0.94
C SER A 38 -13.21 -21.06 -1.65
N VAL A 39 -12.88 -22.02 -2.50
CA VAL A 39 -11.66 -21.96 -3.34
C VAL A 39 -11.63 -20.66 -4.16
N ALA A 40 -12.78 -20.24 -4.69
CA ALA A 40 -12.89 -19.00 -5.45
C ALA A 40 -12.52 -17.76 -4.63
N VAL A 41 -12.96 -17.71 -3.37
CA VAL A 41 -12.59 -16.63 -2.43
C VAL A 41 -11.08 -16.63 -2.16
N TRP A 42 -10.47 -17.80 -1.93
CA TRP A 42 -9.02 -17.90 -1.74
C TRP A 42 -8.23 -17.40 -2.95
N VAL A 43 -8.67 -17.71 -4.16
CA VAL A 43 -8.05 -17.17 -5.38
C VAL A 43 -8.11 -15.65 -5.41
N GLY A 44 -9.25 -15.05 -5.04
CA GLY A 44 -9.40 -13.60 -4.94
C GLY A 44 -8.48 -12.97 -3.89
N LEU A 45 -8.33 -13.59 -2.71
CA LEU A 45 -7.42 -13.14 -1.64
C LEU A 45 -5.94 -13.22 -2.06
N ILE A 46 -5.54 -14.28 -2.76
CA ILE A 46 -4.17 -14.43 -3.28
C ILE A 46 -3.88 -13.35 -4.33
N ALA A 47 -4.82 -13.11 -5.24
CA ALA A 47 -4.69 -12.06 -6.24
C ALA A 47 -4.57 -10.68 -5.60
N LEU A 48 -5.38 -10.38 -4.58
CA LEU A 48 -5.30 -9.16 -3.79
C LEU A 48 -3.92 -8.99 -3.13
N ALA A 49 -3.40 -10.04 -2.48
CA ALA A 49 -2.08 -10.00 -1.85
C ALA A 49 -0.95 -9.72 -2.86
N GLY A 50 -1.08 -10.24 -4.08
CA GLY A 50 -0.15 -9.95 -5.17
C GLY A 50 -0.17 -8.48 -5.59
N LEU A 51 -1.36 -7.90 -5.75
CA LEU A 51 -1.54 -6.48 -6.07
C LEU A 51 -0.99 -5.57 -4.97
N ASP A 52 -1.21 -5.92 -3.70
CA ASP A 52 -0.71 -5.16 -2.56
C ASP A 52 0.82 -5.18 -2.48
N ALA A 53 1.41 -6.35 -2.71
CA ALA A 53 2.87 -6.46 -2.72
C ALA A 53 3.51 -5.62 -3.83
N GLU A 54 2.93 -5.64 -5.03
CA GLU A 54 3.39 -4.82 -6.16
C GLU A 54 3.29 -3.32 -5.84
N THR A 55 2.13 -2.87 -5.39
CA THR A 55 1.90 -1.45 -5.11
C THR A 55 2.70 -0.94 -3.92
N GLY A 56 2.89 -1.75 -2.89
CA GLY A 56 3.71 -1.43 -1.72
C GLY A 56 5.19 -1.21 -2.09
N VAL A 57 5.75 -2.07 -2.94
CA VAL A 57 7.13 -1.91 -3.45
C VAL A 57 7.28 -0.59 -4.20
N VAL A 58 6.32 -0.27 -5.07
CA VAL A 58 6.38 0.97 -5.85
C VAL A 58 6.26 2.19 -4.96
N MET A 59 5.40 2.17 -3.92
CA MET A 59 5.29 3.26 -2.95
C MET A 59 6.63 3.51 -2.24
N LEU A 60 7.27 2.46 -1.73
CA LEU A 60 8.58 2.57 -1.08
C LEU A 60 9.65 3.11 -2.03
N LEU A 61 9.62 2.71 -3.31
CA LEU A 61 10.52 3.22 -4.32
C LEU A 61 10.39 4.75 -4.49
N TYR A 62 9.17 5.29 -4.58
CA TYR A 62 8.94 6.73 -4.67
C TYR A 62 9.41 7.48 -3.41
N LEU A 63 9.15 6.94 -2.23
CA LEU A 63 9.64 7.51 -0.98
C LEU A 63 11.18 7.55 -0.93
N LYS A 64 11.84 6.49 -1.40
CA LYS A 64 13.32 6.44 -1.50
C LYS A 64 13.86 7.46 -2.49
N ILE A 65 13.24 7.59 -3.65
CA ILE A 65 13.66 8.55 -4.67
C ILE A 65 13.52 9.98 -4.14
N ALA A 66 12.41 10.31 -3.49
CA ALA A 66 12.19 11.62 -2.88
C ALA A 66 13.22 11.90 -1.79
N HIS A 67 13.45 10.93 -0.90
CA HIS A 67 14.46 11.03 0.15
C HIS A 67 15.88 11.24 -0.41
N LYS A 68 16.28 10.44 -1.39
CA LYS A 68 17.60 10.53 -2.01
C LYS A 68 17.83 11.88 -2.71
N ARG A 69 16.81 12.36 -3.45
CA ARG A 69 16.87 13.66 -4.13
C ARG A 69 17.13 14.81 -3.15
N ARG A 70 16.44 14.85 -2.00
CA ARG A 70 16.65 15.88 -0.98
C ARG A 70 17.94 15.71 -0.20
N GLN A 71 18.40 14.49 0.00
CA GLN A 71 19.70 14.22 0.60
C GLN A 71 20.84 14.74 -0.28
N GLU A 72 20.79 14.52 -1.60
CA GLU A 72 21.79 15.02 -2.57
C GLU A 72 21.77 16.55 -2.68
N SER A 73 20.62 17.20 -2.50
CA SER A 73 20.49 18.66 -2.46
C SER A 73 20.87 19.29 -1.12
N GLY A 74 21.24 18.50 -0.11
CA GLY A 74 21.67 18.99 1.20
C GLY A 74 20.56 19.63 2.05
N GLN A 75 19.29 19.42 1.67
CA GLN A 75 18.11 20.01 2.33
C GLN A 75 17.55 19.14 3.46
N LEU A 76 18.12 17.97 3.72
CA LEU A 76 17.67 17.02 4.76
C LEU A 76 18.47 17.28 6.05
N LYS A 77 18.09 18.30 6.81
CA LYS A 77 18.77 18.66 8.07
C LYS A 77 17.89 18.42 9.30
N THR A 78 16.59 18.57 9.16
CA THR A 78 15.63 18.56 10.26
C THR A 78 14.57 17.47 10.04
N PHE A 79 13.92 17.03 11.13
CA PHE A 79 12.82 16.07 11.04
C PHE A 79 11.63 16.62 10.22
N SER A 80 11.37 17.92 10.24
CA SER A 80 10.37 18.58 9.41
C SER A 80 10.69 18.45 7.93
N ASP A 81 11.96 18.59 7.53
CA ASP A 81 12.39 18.41 6.14
C ASP A 81 12.17 16.97 5.65
N LEU A 82 12.36 16.00 6.57
CA LEU A 82 12.04 14.59 6.29
C LEU A 82 10.54 14.39 6.09
N GLN A 83 9.70 14.99 6.93
CA GLN A 83 8.24 14.91 6.78
C GLN A 83 7.79 15.50 5.44
N ASP A 84 8.25 16.68 5.08
CA ASP A 84 7.92 17.32 3.80
C ASP A 84 8.36 16.48 2.61
N THR A 85 9.52 15.85 2.71
CA THR A 85 10.03 14.92 1.68
C THR A 85 9.13 13.71 1.51
N ILE A 86 8.66 13.16 2.60
CA ILE A 86 7.77 11.97 2.60
C ILE A 86 6.41 12.34 2.05
N VAL A 87 5.86 13.49 2.45
CA VAL A 87 4.57 13.98 1.92
C VAL A 87 4.67 14.24 0.43
N GLU A 88 5.76 14.84 -0.05
CA GLU A 88 6.00 15.06 -1.47
C GLU A 88 6.09 13.72 -2.25
N GLY A 89 6.86 12.76 -1.74
CA GLY A 89 6.99 11.44 -2.35
C GLY A 89 5.66 10.66 -2.39
N ALA A 90 4.89 10.70 -1.30
CA ALA A 90 3.57 10.10 -1.23
C ALA A 90 2.58 10.80 -2.17
N ALA A 91 2.57 12.13 -2.22
CA ALA A 91 1.68 12.90 -3.09
C ALA A 91 1.89 12.60 -4.56
N GLN A 92 3.15 12.40 -5.00
CA GLN A 92 3.47 12.02 -6.38
C GLN A 92 2.91 10.63 -6.74
N ARG A 93 2.73 9.75 -5.75
CA ARG A 93 2.21 8.39 -5.96
C ARG A 93 0.69 8.30 -5.89
N ILE A 94 0.01 9.22 -5.19
CA ILE A 94 -1.46 9.21 -5.04
C ILE A 94 -2.16 9.16 -6.40
N ARG A 95 -1.78 10.04 -7.33
CA ARG A 95 -2.43 10.16 -8.64
C ARG A 95 -2.34 8.87 -9.46
N PRO A 96 -1.15 8.27 -9.74
CA PRO A 96 -1.07 7.01 -10.45
C PRO A 96 -1.80 5.86 -9.73
N LYS A 97 -1.69 5.78 -8.40
CA LYS A 97 -2.36 4.74 -7.62
C LYS A 97 -3.88 4.88 -7.68
N LEU A 98 -4.41 6.08 -7.56
CA LEU A 98 -5.84 6.34 -7.66
C LEU A 98 -6.37 5.91 -9.04
N MET A 99 -5.64 6.21 -10.11
CA MET A 99 -6.02 5.78 -11.47
C MET A 99 -6.05 4.25 -11.56
N THR A 100 -5.04 3.56 -11.06
CA THR A 100 -4.99 2.09 -11.08
C THR A 100 -6.14 1.48 -10.28
N VAL A 101 -6.38 1.96 -9.06
CA VAL A 101 -7.47 1.46 -8.20
C VAL A 101 -8.83 1.70 -8.85
N LEU A 102 -9.08 2.91 -9.36
CA LEU A 102 -10.35 3.23 -10.04
C LEU A 102 -10.56 2.38 -11.29
N THR A 103 -9.54 2.21 -12.13
CA THR A 103 -9.64 1.38 -13.34
C THR A 103 -9.94 -0.07 -12.99
N THR A 104 -9.26 -0.62 -11.99
CA THR A 104 -9.51 -1.99 -11.52
C THR A 104 -10.92 -2.12 -10.93
N MET A 105 -11.37 -1.16 -10.14
CA MET A 105 -12.73 -1.14 -9.57
C MET A 105 -13.79 -1.08 -10.66
N ILE A 106 -13.64 -0.20 -11.66
CA ILE A 106 -14.56 -0.09 -12.79
C ILE A 106 -14.63 -1.42 -13.57
N GLY A 107 -13.52 -2.14 -13.68
CA GLY A 107 -13.48 -3.46 -14.31
C GLY A 107 -14.13 -4.58 -13.48
N LEU A 108 -13.96 -4.53 -12.16
CA LEU A 108 -14.41 -5.60 -11.25
C LEU A 108 -15.87 -5.42 -10.79
N VAL A 109 -16.31 -4.19 -10.56
CA VAL A 109 -17.64 -3.89 -10.02
C VAL A 109 -18.78 -4.43 -10.91
N PRO A 110 -18.75 -4.33 -12.25
CA PRO A 110 -19.80 -4.92 -13.10
C PRO A 110 -19.93 -6.44 -12.95
N ILE A 111 -18.84 -7.15 -12.63
CA ILE A 111 -18.85 -8.60 -12.40
C ILE A 111 -19.74 -8.97 -11.20
N MET A 112 -19.82 -8.09 -10.20
CA MET A 112 -20.64 -8.31 -9.01
C MET A 112 -22.14 -8.37 -9.33
N TRP A 113 -22.58 -7.76 -10.43
CA TRP A 113 -23.97 -7.78 -10.91
C TRP A 113 -24.21 -8.77 -12.07
N SER A 114 -23.18 -9.47 -12.51
CA SER A 114 -23.32 -10.43 -13.60
C SER A 114 -24.31 -11.55 -13.23
N THR A 115 -25.07 -12.05 -14.22
CA THR A 115 -26.00 -13.18 -14.09
C THR A 115 -25.67 -14.20 -15.15
N GLY A 116 -25.86 -15.49 -14.85
CA GLY A 116 -25.61 -16.59 -15.78
C GLY A 116 -24.75 -17.70 -15.18
N THR A 117 -24.49 -18.71 -15.99
CA THR A 117 -23.66 -19.86 -15.58
C THR A 117 -22.24 -19.41 -15.24
N GLY A 118 -21.75 -19.76 -14.05
CA GLY A 118 -20.39 -19.38 -13.58
C GLY A 118 -20.29 -17.97 -12.94
N SER A 119 -21.36 -17.14 -13.01
CA SER A 119 -21.34 -15.82 -12.38
C SER A 119 -21.09 -15.86 -10.87
N ASP A 120 -21.58 -16.89 -10.19
CA ASP A 120 -21.39 -17.06 -8.75
C ASP A 120 -19.90 -17.23 -8.38
N VAL A 121 -19.16 -18.01 -9.15
CA VAL A 121 -17.71 -18.19 -8.96
C VAL A 121 -16.98 -16.87 -9.20
N MET A 122 -17.30 -16.14 -10.26
CA MET A 122 -16.69 -14.85 -10.60
C MET A 122 -16.94 -13.81 -9.51
N LYS A 123 -18.17 -13.72 -8.99
CA LYS A 123 -18.52 -12.83 -7.87
C LYS A 123 -17.69 -13.14 -6.62
N ARG A 124 -17.52 -14.43 -6.28
CA ARG A 124 -16.74 -14.87 -5.12
C ARG A 124 -15.24 -14.59 -5.25
N ILE A 125 -14.69 -14.56 -6.45
CA ILE A 125 -13.30 -14.12 -6.73
C ILE A 125 -13.21 -12.60 -6.59
N THR A 126 -14.18 -11.88 -7.15
CA THR A 126 -14.16 -10.41 -7.26
C THR A 126 -14.43 -9.71 -5.94
N ALA A 127 -15.33 -10.25 -5.10
CA ALA A 127 -15.72 -9.63 -3.84
C ALA A 127 -14.53 -9.32 -2.92
N PRO A 128 -13.63 -10.26 -2.58
CA PRO A 128 -12.49 -9.95 -1.72
C PRO A 128 -11.53 -8.95 -2.38
N MET A 129 -11.39 -8.98 -3.71
CA MET A 129 -10.55 -8.02 -4.43
C MET A 129 -11.10 -6.59 -4.32
N VAL A 130 -12.40 -6.39 -4.53
CA VAL A 130 -13.04 -5.07 -4.44
C VAL A 130 -12.93 -4.52 -3.01
N GLY A 131 -13.27 -5.32 -2.00
CA GLY A 131 -13.18 -4.91 -0.59
C GLY A 131 -11.74 -4.61 -0.15
N GLY A 132 -10.82 -5.47 -0.55
CA GLY A 132 -9.41 -5.33 -0.20
C GLY A 132 -8.72 -4.17 -0.90
N LEU A 133 -9.05 -3.86 -2.17
CA LEU A 133 -8.47 -2.72 -2.88
C LEU A 133 -8.77 -1.38 -2.20
N VAL A 134 -9.98 -1.19 -1.66
CA VAL A 134 -10.34 0.05 -0.94
C VAL A 134 -9.50 0.19 0.31
N THR A 135 -9.43 -0.85 1.13
CA THR A 135 -8.63 -0.82 2.37
C THR A 135 -7.14 -0.75 2.11
N SER A 136 -6.64 -1.48 1.11
CA SER A 136 -5.24 -1.40 0.67
C SER A 136 -4.84 0.02 0.29
N PHE A 137 -5.67 0.70 -0.50
CA PHE A 137 -5.41 2.09 -0.90
C PHE A 137 -5.33 3.03 0.31
N LEU A 138 -6.28 2.92 1.25
CA LEU A 138 -6.29 3.75 2.46
C LEU A 138 -5.07 3.47 3.36
N ILE A 139 -4.74 2.21 3.57
CA ILE A 139 -3.61 1.81 4.42
C ILE A 139 -2.28 2.22 3.79
N GLU A 140 -2.14 2.05 2.49
CA GLU A 140 -0.92 2.47 1.79
C GLU A 140 -0.64 3.96 1.97
N LEU A 141 -1.67 4.81 1.91
CA LEU A 141 -1.51 6.24 2.11
C LEU A 141 -1.29 6.63 3.57
N LEU A 142 -1.93 5.93 4.51
CA LEU A 142 -1.90 6.29 5.93
C LEU A 142 -0.75 5.65 6.70
N VAL A 143 -0.32 4.44 6.31
CA VAL A 143 0.63 3.64 7.08
C VAL A 143 2.06 3.72 6.52
N TYR A 144 2.23 3.67 5.20
CA TYR A 144 3.59 3.69 4.62
C TYR A 144 4.38 4.98 4.91
N PRO A 145 3.82 6.19 4.73
CA PRO A 145 4.55 7.40 5.00
C PRO A 145 5.05 7.52 6.46
N PRO A 146 4.23 7.28 7.50
CA PRO A 146 4.70 7.30 8.88
C PRO A 146 5.72 6.21 9.20
N LEU A 147 5.54 4.98 8.68
CA LEU A 147 6.51 3.90 8.90
C LEU A 147 7.86 4.23 8.29
N PHE A 148 7.86 4.78 7.09
CA PHE A 148 9.09 5.23 6.44
C PHE A 148 9.75 6.38 7.19
N ALA A 149 8.96 7.33 7.71
CA ALA A 149 9.44 8.43 8.55
C ALA A 149 10.13 7.91 9.82
N LEU A 150 9.49 7.00 10.55
CA LEU A 150 10.05 6.40 11.77
C LEU A 150 11.33 5.60 11.50
N TRP A 151 11.37 4.90 10.38
CA TRP A 151 12.55 4.14 9.99
C TRP A 151 13.72 5.08 9.65
N LYS A 152 13.48 6.10 8.83
CA LYS A 152 14.51 7.05 8.39
C LYS A 152 14.88 8.10 9.44
N ALA A 153 14.01 8.39 10.40
CA ALA A 153 14.34 9.26 11.53
C ALA A 153 15.52 8.74 12.36
N ARG A 154 15.77 7.43 12.33
CA ARG A 154 16.95 6.83 13.01
C ARG A 154 18.28 7.17 12.33
N ASP A 155 18.25 7.50 11.05
CA ASP A 155 19.43 7.83 10.24
C ASP A 155 19.74 9.33 10.25
N LEU A 156 18.84 10.18 10.82
CA LEU A 156 19.09 11.60 10.98
C LEU A 156 20.11 11.85 12.08
N PRO A 157 21.05 12.82 11.92
CA PRO A 157 21.89 13.28 13.03
C PRO A 157 20.96 13.74 14.15
N LYS A 158 21.18 13.25 15.37
CA LYS A 158 20.48 13.75 16.57
C LYS A 158 20.70 15.27 16.60
N GLU A 159 19.63 16.04 16.59
CA GLU A 159 19.70 17.45 16.90
C GLU A 159 20.39 17.58 18.26
N GLU A 160 21.60 18.15 18.29
CA GLU A 160 22.17 18.66 19.51
C GLU A 160 21.18 19.71 20.04
N PRO A 161 20.69 19.61 21.27
CA PRO A 161 19.84 20.65 21.83
C PRO A 161 20.63 21.95 21.74
N ALA A 162 20.06 22.93 21.01
CA ALA A 162 20.63 24.26 20.91
C ALA A 162 20.97 24.71 22.33
N ALA A 163 22.29 24.78 22.62
CA ALA A 163 22.77 25.30 23.88
C ALA A 163 22.14 26.66 24.08
N ALA A 164 21.27 26.75 25.10
CA ALA A 164 20.71 28.02 25.57
C ALA A 164 21.87 28.94 25.94
N VAL A 165 22.05 29.97 25.15
CA VAL A 165 22.88 31.14 25.52
C VAL A 165 21.97 32.23 26.03
#